data_fc8895c7b7bb04f374c6e6d6fdb26e72
#
_entry.id   fc8895c7b7bb04f374c6e6d6fdb26e72
#
_cell.length_a   1.000
_cell.length_b   1.000
_cell.length_c   1.000
_cell.angle_alpha   90.00
_cell.angle_beta   90.00
_cell.angle_gamma   90.00
#
_symmetry.space_group_name_H-M   'P 1'
#
loop_
_entity.id
_entity.type
_entity.pdbx_description
1 polymer ?
#
loop_
_entity_poly.entity_id
_entity_poly.type
_entity_poly.pdbx_seq_one_letter_code
_entity_poly.pdbx_strand_id
1 'polypeptide(L)'
;MCDAHPVPDPGPEEVAAVRAVVTRLGLPGIVDVHTHFMPARVLQKVWAYFDRMGPLTARPWPITYRFDEPTRVRRLSDFGVVAFTSMIYPHKPDMAEWLNGWAAEFARATPACLHTATFFPEPSAADYVRRAIADGARVFKAHVQVGDYDPRDPLLEPVWAELERTRVPTVIHAGSGPTPGRFTGPGPVAEVLRRHPDLRLIVAHLGMPEYREFLDLAARYPGVYLDTTMAFTDFAERLHPLPADARADLAALADKVLFGSDFPNIPYPYRHALESLIRLGLGDEWCRKVLYHNAVALFGLDHGNPETLSDADHA
;
A
#
# COMPACT_ATOMS: atom_id res chain seq x y z
N MET A 1 12.73 3.89 31.03
CA MET A 1 12.95 2.95 29.93
C MET A 1 11.80 1.96 30.00
N CYS A 2 10.76 2.13 29.20
CA CYS A 2 9.72 1.12 29.09
C CYS A 2 10.26 0.08 28.13
N ASP A 3 10.60 -1.09 28.65
CA ASP A 3 10.92 -2.26 27.85
C ASP A 3 9.69 -2.59 26.99
N ALA A 4 9.74 -2.22 25.71
CA ALA A 4 8.77 -2.70 24.75
C ALA A 4 8.96 -4.21 24.67
N HIS A 5 8.09 -4.97 25.30
CA HIS A 5 8.08 -6.42 25.15
C HIS A 5 7.96 -6.71 23.64
N PRO A 6 8.86 -7.52 23.07
CA PRO A 6 8.74 -7.92 21.68
C PRO A 6 7.37 -8.58 21.49
N VAL A 7 6.60 -8.11 20.51
CA VAL A 7 5.37 -8.80 20.12
C VAL A 7 5.80 -10.20 19.68
N PRO A 8 5.24 -11.27 20.26
CA PRO A 8 5.64 -12.63 19.88
C PRO A 8 5.37 -12.86 18.39
N ASP A 9 6.28 -13.59 17.74
CA ASP A 9 6.06 -14.03 16.35
C ASP A 9 4.72 -14.76 16.29
N PRO A 10 3.77 -14.32 15.44
CA PRO A 10 2.45 -14.95 15.32
C PRO A 10 2.49 -16.43 14.90
N GLY A 11 3.63 -16.89 14.36
CA GLY A 11 3.93 -18.30 14.17
C GLY A 11 3.04 -19.06 13.16
N PRO A 12 3.11 -20.41 13.21
CA PRO A 12 2.36 -21.27 12.27
C PRO A 12 0.84 -21.14 12.36
N GLU A 13 0.30 -20.79 13.52
CA GLU A 13 -1.15 -20.64 13.72
C GLU A 13 -1.72 -19.49 12.90
N GLU A 14 -0.99 -18.39 12.80
CA GLU A 14 -1.40 -17.26 11.96
C GLU A 14 -1.36 -17.62 10.47
N VAL A 15 -0.31 -18.32 10.04
CA VAL A 15 -0.21 -18.81 8.66
C VAL A 15 -1.42 -19.67 8.31
N ALA A 16 -1.76 -20.63 9.19
CA ALA A 16 -2.93 -21.50 9.00
C ALA A 16 -4.23 -20.69 8.92
N ALA A 17 -4.40 -19.67 9.78
CA ALA A 17 -5.59 -18.83 9.79
C ALA A 17 -5.73 -17.98 8.52
N VAL A 18 -4.64 -17.38 8.04
CA VAL A 18 -4.64 -16.60 6.78
C VAL A 18 -4.94 -17.50 5.59
N ARG A 19 -4.28 -18.66 5.50
CA ARG A 19 -4.51 -19.66 4.44
C ARG A 19 -5.93 -20.18 4.44
N ALA A 20 -6.54 -20.38 5.62
CA ALA A 20 -7.94 -20.80 5.72
C ALA A 20 -8.90 -19.77 5.10
N VAL A 21 -8.65 -18.47 5.24
CA VAL A 21 -9.44 -17.42 4.58
C VAL A 21 -9.30 -17.53 3.05
N VAL A 22 -8.07 -17.65 2.55
CA VAL A 22 -7.80 -17.81 1.10
C VAL A 22 -8.53 -19.01 0.53
N THR A 23 -8.42 -20.17 1.19
CA THR A 23 -9.08 -21.42 0.79
C THR A 23 -10.60 -21.29 0.83
N ARG A 24 -11.17 -20.73 1.92
CA ARG A 24 -12.62 -20.53 2.06
C ARG A 24 -13.17 -19.65 0.93
N LEU A 25 -12.44 -18.64 0.54
CA LEU A 25 -12.83 -17.75 -0.56
C LEU A 25 -12.54 -18.32 -1.95
N GLY A 26 -11.86 -19.47 -2.07
CA GLY A 26 -11.50 -20.09 -3.34
C GLY A 26 -10.54 -19.23 -4.16
N LEU A 27 -9.63 -18.47 -3.49
CA LEU A 27 -8.65 -17.62 -4.14
C LEU A 27 -7.34 -18.37 -4.40
N PRO A 28 -6.61 -18.06 -5.48
CA PRO A 28 -5.27 -18.60 -5.70
C PRO A 28 -4.24 -18.01 -4.73
N GLY A 29 -4.53 -16.85 -4.14
CA GLY A 29 -3.68 -16.17 -3.17
C GLY A 29 -4.21 -14.78 -2.86
N ILE A 30 -3.36 -13.96 -2.25
CA ILE A 30 -3.62 -12.56 -1.92
C ILE A 30 -2.70 -11.67 -2.76
N VAL A 31 -3.20 -10.56 -3.27
CA VAL A 31 -2.38 -9.46 -3.81
C VAL A 31 -2.41 -8.32 -2.79
N ASP A 32 -1.26 -8.04 -2.19
CA ASP A 32 -1.12 -7.00 -1.17
C ASP A 32 -0.48 -5.75 -1.80
N VAL A 33 -1.30 -4.75 -2.09
CA VAL A 33 -0.85 -3.57 -2.83
C VAL A 33 -0.12 -2.53 -1.97
N HIS A 34 0.00 -2.78 -0.64
CA HIS A 34 0.61 -1.83 0.27
C HIS A 34 1.43 -2.53 1.35
N THR A 35 2.64 -2.92 0.97
CA THR A 35 3.65 -3.40 1.91
C THR A 35 4.92 -2.55 1.83
N HIS A 36 5.75 -2.59 2.87
CA HIS A 36 6.95 -1.77 2.96
C HIS A 36 8.22 -2.61 3.01
N PHE A 37 8.98 -2.56 1.93
CA PHE A 37 10.35 -3.01 1.87
C PHE A 37 11.23 -1.85 1.42
N MET A 38 12.34 -1.64 2.10
CA MET A 38 13.24 -0.51 1.84
C MET A 38 14.63 -0.80 2.37
N PRO A 39 15.66 -0.05 1.97
CA PRO A 39 17.01 -0.24 2.47
C PRO A 39 17.03 -0.32 4.00
N ALA A 40 17.77 -1.28 4.56
CA ALA A 40 17.75 -1.59 6.00
C ALA A 40 17.96 -0.35 6.89
N ARG A 41 18.85 0.58 6.49
CA ARG A 41 19.08 1.83 7.24
C ARG A 41 17.87 2.77 7.24
N VAL A 42 17.08 2.77 6.16
CA VAL A 42 15.84 3.56 6.07
C VAL A 42 14.78 2.93 6.96
N LEU A 43 14.60 1.62 6.85
CA LEU A 43 13.62 0.89 7.64
C LEU A 43 13.86 1.02 9.16
N GLN A 44 15.11 0.97 9.60
CA GLN A 44 15.46 1.21 11.00
C GLN A 44 15.01 2.59 11.49
N LYS A 45 15.14 3.63 10.65
CA LYS A 45 14.66 4.99 10.98
C LYS A 45 13.14 5.06 11.02
N VAL A 46 12.46 4.38 10.09
CA VAL A 46 11.01 4.25 10.06
C VAL A 46 10.52 3.56 11.34
N TRP A 47 11.10 2.45 11.73
CA TRP A 47 10.74 1.76 12.96
C TRP A 47 11.01 2.58 14.22
N ALA A 48 12.14 3.31 14.27
CA ALA A 48 12.41 4.23 15.37
C ALA A 48 11.42 5.40 15.42
N TYR A 49 10.82 5.80 14.31
CA TYR A 49 9.72 6.76 14.29
C TYR A 49 8.45 6.15 14.90
N PHE A 50 8.06 4.94 14.50
CA PHE A 50 6.90 4.25 15.06
C PHE A 50 7.04 3.98 16.57
N ASP A 51 8.25 3.70 17.06
CA ASP A 51 8.51 3.54 18.50
C ASP A 51 8.17 4.79 19.32
N ARG A 52 8.16 5.96 18.67
CA ARG A 52 7.85 7.26 19.30
C ARG A 52 6.43 7.75 19.02
N MET A 53 5.63 7.00 18.27
CA MET A 53 4.27 7.41 17.88
C MET A 53 3.27 7.37 19.06
N GLY A 54 3.56 6.68 20.14
CA GLY A 54 2.64 6.52 21.29
C GLY A 54 1.99 7.83 21.76
N PRO A 55 2.74 8.92 21.98
CA PRO A 55 2.15 10.20 22.38
C PRO A 55 1.25 10.83 21.31
N LEU A 56 1.51 10.59 20.02
CA LEU A 56 0.76 11.17 18.90
C LEU A 56 -0.54 10.41 18.63
N THR A 57 -0.53 9.09 18.85
CA THR A 57 -1.68 8.21 18.61
C THR A 57 -2.40 7.82 19.91
N ALA A 58 -2.03 8.44 21.06
CA ALA A 58 -2.52 8.13 22.39
C ALA A 58 -2.32 6.65 22.81
N ARG A 59 -1.47 5.90 22.11
CA ARG A 59 -1.12 4.50 22.43
C ARG A 59 0.14 4.04 21.73
N PRO A 60 0.83 3.01 22.28
CA PRO A 60 1.99 2.42 21.62
C PRO A 60 1.65 1.87 20.23
N TRP A 61 2.65 1.93 19.33
CA TRP A 61 2.61 1.30 18.01
C TRP A 61 3.67 0.20 17.92
N PRO A 62 3.48 -0.95 18.59
CA PRO A 62 4.43 -2.04 18.54
C PRO A 62 4.37 -2.73 17.18
N ILE A 63 5.46 -2.67 16.43
CA ILE A 63 5.53 -3.33 15.11
C ILE A 63 5.66 -4.84 15.32
N THR A 64 4.71 -5.60 14.74
CA THR A 64 4.62 -7.05 14.90
C THR A 64 5.72 -7.80 14.12
N TYR A 65 6.11 -7.32 12.94
CA TYR A 65 6.99 -8.06 12.01
C TYR A 65 8.38 -7.44 11.88
N ARG A 66 9.06 -7.22 13.01
CA ARG A 66 10.45 -6.73 13.06
C ARG A 66 11.46 -7.81 12.77
N PHE A 67 11.34 -8.43 11.60
CA PHE A 67 12.26 -9.46 11.12
C PHE A 67 13.25 -8.89 10.09
N ASP A 68 14.28 -9.67 9.75
CA ASP A 68 15.11 -9.39 8.60
C ASP A 68 14.31 -9.49 7.28
N GLU A 69 14.85 -8.94 6.21
CA GLU A 69 14.17 -8.85 4.92
C GLU A 69 13.82 -10.24 4.36
N PRO A 70 14.73 -11.25 4.33
CA PRO A 70 14.38 -12.57 3.84
C PRO A 70 13.24 -13.23 4.64
N THR A 71 13.23 -13.06 5.95
CA THR A 71 12.17 -13.60 6.81
C THR A 71 10.84 -12.91 6.52
N ARG A 72 10.81 -11.60 6.29
CA ARG A 72 9.60 -10.87 5.91
C ARG A 72 9.05 -11.33 4.56
N VAL A 73 9.92 -11.53 3.55
CA VAL A 73 9.51 -12.06 2.24
C VAL A 73 8.93 -13.46 2.39
N ARG A 74 9.60 -14.35 3.11
CA ARG A 74 9.09 -15.72 3.39
C ARG A 74 7.72 -15.65 4.09
N ARG A 75 7.55 -14.76 5.06
CA ARG A 75 6.28 -14.62 5.80
C ARG A 75 5.12 -14.26 4.89
N LEU A 76 5.29 -13.33 3.95
CA LEU A 76 4.26 -13.03 2.94
C LEU A 76 3.94 -14.25 2.06
N SER A 77 4.96 -14.98 1.63
CA SER A 77 4.77 -16.24 0.90
C SER A 77 4.03 -17.29 1.72
N ASP A 78 4.38 -17.46 3.00
CA ASP A 78 3.70 -18.37 3.92
C ASP A 78 2.21 -18.00 4.08
N PHE A 79 1.87 -16.73 4.13
CA PHE A 79 0.50 -16.24 4.15
C PHE A 79 -0.28 -16.47 2.86
N GLY A 80 0.39 -16.82 1.76
CA GLY A 80 -0.24 -16.99 0.44
C GLY A 80 -0.36 -15.68 -0.33
N VAL A 81 0.48 -14.71 -0.02
CA VAL A 81 0.60 -13.51 -0.84
C VAL A 81 1.37 -13.87 -2.11
N VAL A 82 0.71 -13.75 -3.24
CA VAL A 82 1.25 -14.10 -4.58
C VAL A 82 1.86 -12.91 -5.30
N ALA A 83 1.45 -11.68 -4.92
CA ALA A 83 2.07 -10.46 -5.38
C ALA A 83 1.97 -9.39 -4.29
N PHE A 84 3.01 -8.56 -4.16
CA PHE A 84 3.06 -7.46 -3.21
C PHE A 84 3.92 -6.31 -3.73
N THR A 85 3.90 -5.17 -3.05
CA THR A 85 4.65 -3.96 -3.40
C THR A 85 5.79 -3.70 -2.42
N SER A 86 6.73 -2.81 -2.73
CA SER A 86 7.78 -2.42 -1.78
C SER A 86 7.66 -0.98 -1.28
N MET A 87 6.56 -0.32 -1.44
CA MET A 87 6.18 1.05 -1.04
C MET A 87 7.30 1.89 -0.40
N ILE A 88 8.35 2.17 -1.18
CA ILE A 88 9.43 3.09 -0.83
C ILE A 88 8.95 4.54 -0.97
N TYR A 89 9.46 5.46 -0.17
CA TYR A 89 9.16 6.89 -0.29
C TYR A 89 10.30 7.77 0.22
N PRO A 90 10.59 8.89 -0.46
CA PRO A 90 11.58 9.87 -0.02
C PRO A 90 10.97 10.81 1.02
N HIS A 91 11.82 11.35 1.90
CA HIS A 91 11.48 12.39 2.86
C HIS A 91 12.24 13.70 2.64
N LYS A 92 13.02 13.78 1.55
CA LYS A 92 13.81 14.95 1.15
C LYS A 92 14.21 14.84 -0.32
N PRO A 93 14.66 15.94 -0.95
CA PRO A 93 15.26 15.93 -2.29
C PRO A 93 16.45 14.97 -2.40
N ASP A 94 16.80 14.58 -3.60
CA ASP A 94 17.92 13.70 -3.98
C ASP A 94 17.88 12.29 -3.36
N MET A 95 16.70 11.84 -2.93
CA MET A 95 16.54 10.53 -2.32
C MET A 95 15.76 9.56 -3.22
N ALA A 96 14.85 10.06 -4.05
CA ALA A 96 13.92 9.23 -4.82
C ALA A 96 14.64 8.33 -5.82
N GLU A 97 15.58 8.87 -6.60
CA GLU A 97 16.29 8.09 -7.61
C GLU A 97 17.13 6.95 -7.01
N TRP A 98 17.79 7.20 -5.88
CA TRP A 98 18.52 6.17 -5.14
C TRP A 98 17.59 5.07 -4.63
N LEU A 99 16.42 5.43 -4.08
CA LEU A 99 15.41 4.46 -3.64
C LEU A 99 14.87 3.63 -4.81
N ASN A 100 14.66 4.24 -5.97
CA ASN A 100 14.21 3.55 -7.18
C ASN A 100 15.22 2.50 -7.64
N GLY A 101 16.52 2.82 -7.59
CA GLY A 101 17.58 1.85 -7.90
C GLY A 101 17.54 0.64 -6.96
N TRP A 102 17.43 0.88 -5.65
CA TRP A 102 17.30 -0.20 -4.67
C TRP A 102 16.04 -1.05 -4.92
N ALA A 103 14.90 -0.43 -5.18
CA ALA A 103 13.63 -1.14 -5.37
C ALA A 103 13.63 -1.98 -6.66
N ALA A 104 14.27 -1.52 -7.71
CA ALA A 104 14.47 -2.29 -8.94
C ALA A 104 15.32 -3.55 -8.68
N GLU A 105 16.37 -3.45 -7.87
CA GLU A 105 17.19 -4.59 -7.46
C GLU A 105 16.39 -5.58 -6.59
N PHE A 106 15.67 -5.06 -5.63
CA PHE A 106 14.81 -5.87 -4.75
C PHE A 106 13.73 -6.63 -5.55
N ALA A 107 13.04 -5.97 -6.48
CA ALA A 107 12.03 -6.60 -7.31
C ALA A 107 12.61 -7.69 -8.24
N ARG A 108 13.82 -7.46 -8.81
CA ARG A 108 14.52 -8.49 -9.60
C ARG A 108 14.89 -9.73 -8.78
N ALA A 109 15.25 -9.53 -7.51
CA ALA A 109 15.60 -10.63 -6.59
C ALA A 109 14.36 -11.27 -5.94
N THR A 110 13.17 -10.70 -6.09
CA THR A 110 11.94 -11.12 -5.39
C THR A 110 10.78 -11.16 -6.40
N PRO A 111 10.57 -12.26 -7.14
CA PRO A 111 9.59 -12.32 -8.24
C PRO A 111 8.16 -11.93 -7.86
N ALA A 112 7.74 -12.18 -6.61
CA ALA A 112 6.43 -11.78 -6.12
C ALA A 112 6.30 -10.26 -5.85
N CYS A 113 7.41 -9.50 -5.85
CA CYS A 113 7.38 -8.06 -5.64
C CYS A 113 7.12 -7.33 -6.94
N LEU A 114 6.02 -6.59 -7.02
CA LEU A 114 5.77 -5.65 -8.09
C LEU A 114 6.79 -4.51 -8.00
N HIS A 115 7.57 -4.31 -9.05
CA HIS A 115 8.59 -3.25 -9.08
C HIS A 115 7.93 -1.90 -8.74
N THR A 116 8.23 -1.39 -7.55
CA THR A 116 7.71 -0.13 -7.02
C THR A 116 8.75 0.96 -7.22
N ALA A 117 8.32 2.15 -7.65
CA ALA A 117 9.16 3.33 -7.71
C ALA A 117 8.51 4.49 -6.92
N THR A 118 9.22 5.60 -6.81
CA THR A 118 8.76 6.80 -6.10
C THR A 118 9.29 8.06 -6.75
N PHE A 119 8.80 9.21 -6.29
CA PHE A 119 9.26 10.52 -6.76
C PHE A 119 9.20 11.57 -5.64
N PHE A 120 9.87 12.68 -5.86
CA PHE A 120 9.87 13.87 -5.02
C PHE A 120 9.77 15.12 -5.92
N PRO A 121 9.20 16.26 -5.46
CA PRO A 121 9.17 17.47 -6.25
C PRO A 121 10.58 18.07 -6.37
N GLU A 122 11.27 17.72 -7.43
CA GLU A 122 12.63 18.15 -7.75
C GLU A 122 12.82 18.22 -9.28
N PRO A 123 13.76 19.02 -9.79
CA PRO A 123 13.90 19.26 -11.24
C PRO A 123 14.12 17.98 -12.07
N SER A 124 14.76 16.96 -11.49
CA SER A 124 15.03 15.68 -12.16
C SER A 124 13.87 14.67 -12.11
N ALA A 125 12.75 14.99 -11.42
CA ALA A 125 11.69 14.05 -11.13
C ALA A 125 11.12 13.36 -12.37
N ALA A 126 10.78 14.13 -13.39
CA ALA A 126 10.23 13.58 -14.62
C ALA A 126 11.19 12.64 -15.36
N ASP A 127 12.50 12.91 -15.28
CA ASP A 127 13.50 12.11 -15.96
C ASP A 127 13.71 10.76 -15.30
N TYR A 128 13.87 10.72 -13.98
CA TYR A 128 14.03 9.43 -13.30
C TYR A 128 12.72 8.64 -13.21
N VAL A 129 11.55 9.29 -13.23
CA VAL A 129 10.25 8.61 -13.35
C VAL A 129 10.13 7.89 -14.71
N ARG A 130 10.47 8.57 -15.82
CA ARG A 130 10.50 7.93 -17.14
C ARG A 130 11.47 6.76 -17.19
N ARG A 131 12.66 6.90 -16.59
CA ARG A 131 13.62 5.78 -16.49
C ARG A 131 13.04 4.62 -15.69
N ALA A 132 12.45 4.87 -14.53
CA ALA A 132 11.86 3.82 -13.70
C ALA A 132 10.74 3.07 -14.45
N ILE A 133 9.90 3.77 -15.22
CA ILE A 133 8.87 3.16 -16.07
C ILE A 133 9.51 2.28 -17.15
N ALA A 134 10.54 2.79 -17.83
CA ALA A 134 11.25 2.05 -18.87
C ALA A 134 11.95 0.79 -18.30
N ASP A 135 12.42 0.86 -17.04
CA ASP A 135 13.01 -0.25 -16.29
C ASP A 135 11.97 -1.21 -15.70
N GLY A 136 10.69 -1.02 -16.01
CA GLY A 136 9.61 -1.94 -15.66
C GLY A 136 8.90 -1.64 -14.35
N ALA A 137 8.95 -0.41 -13.83
CA ALA A 137 8.16 -0.03 -12.66
C ALA A 137 6.65 -0.24 -12.93
N ARG A 138 5.99 -0.96 -12.03
CA ARG A 138 4.58 -1.37 -12.12
C ARG A 138 3.67 -0.49 -11.28
N VAL A 139 4.23 0.22 -10.31
CA VAL A 139 3.50 1.07 -9.37
C VAL A 139 4.44 2.14 -8.80
N PHE A 140 3.90 3.33 -8.55
CA PHE A 140 4.61 4.39 -7.85
C PHE A 140 4.03 4.60 -6.45
N LYS A 141 4.86 5.12 -5.52
CA LYS A 141 4.43 5.59 -4.20
C LYS A 141 4.68 7.07 -4.06
N ALA A 142 3.65 7.81 -3.65
CA ALA A 142 3.74 9.19 -3.18
C ALA A 142 3.33 9.23 -1.70
N HIS A 143 4.11 9.89 -0.84
CA HIS A 143 3.79 10.03 0.56
C HIS A 143 3.81 11.50 0.97
N VAL A 144 2.64 12.14 0.87
CA VAL A 144 2.48 13.60 1.05
C VAL A 144 2.91 14.05 2.44
N GLN A 145 2.50 13.32 3.48
CA GLN A 145 2.81 13.67 4.86
C GLN A 145 4.31 13.56 5.18
N VAL A 146 4.93 12.42 4.88
CA VAL A 146 6.36 12.18 5.20
C VAL A 146 7.28 13.03 4.32
N GLY A 147 6.89 13.22 3.05
CA GLY A 147 7.63 14.06 2.12
C GLY A 147 7.45 15.56 2.38
N ASP A 148 6.42 15.95 3.14
CA ASP A 148 6.03 17.35 3.43
C ASP A 148 6.02 18.22 2.17
N TYR A 149 5.44 17.69 1.08
CA TYR A 149 5.33 18.40 -0.18
C TYR A 149 3.89 18.50 -0.67
N ASP A 150 3.62 19.56 -1.44
CA ASP A 150 2.35 19.74 -2.11
C ASP A 150 2.29 18.86 -3.37
N PRO A 151 1.33 17.95 -3.50
CA PRO A 151 1.17 17.17 -4.72
C PRO A 151 0.84 18.02 -5.97
N ARG A 152 0.50 19.29 -5.78
CA ARG A 152 0.27 20.28 -6.84
C ARG A 152 1.52 21.04 -7.25
N ASP A 153 2.68 20.76 -6.64
CA ASP A 153 3.94 21.44 -6.96
C ASP A 153 4.19 21.41 -8.47
N PRO A 154 4.52 22.54 -9.11
CA PRO A 154 4.78 22.59 -10.54
C PRO A 154 5.85 21.61 -11.04
N LEU A 155 6.81 21.23 -10.19
CA LEU A 155 7.83 20.23 -10.53
C LEU A 155 7.21 18.82 -10.69
N LEU A 156 6.05 18.56 -10.13
CA LEU A 156 5.34 17.28 -10.28
C LEU A 156 4.38 17.25 -11.48
N GLU A 157 4.08 18.38 -12.11
CA GLU A 157 3.17 18.41 -13.28
C GLU A 157 3.62 17.46 -14.40
N PRO A 158 4.91 17.46 -14.83
CA PRO A 158 5.36 16.51 -15.85
C PRO A 158 5.41 15.05 -15.33
N VAL A 159 5.48 14.82 -14.03
CA VAL A 159 5.41 13.49 -13.42
C VAL A 159 3.99 12.95 -13.52
N TRP A 160 2.99 13.75 -13.11
CA TRP A 160 1.59 13.35 -13.21
C TRP A 160 1.16 13.10 -14.67
N ALA A 161 1.57 13.97 -15.59
CA ALA A 161 1.31 13.80 -17.01
C ALA A 161 1.90 12.49 -17.56
N GLU A 162 3.12 12.12 -17.16
CA GLU A 162 3.76 10.88 -17.58
C GLU A 162 3.05 9.64 -17.01
N LEU A 163 2.67 9.67 -15.72
CA LEU A 163 1.94 8.60 -15.07
C LEU A 163 0.53 8.41 -15.65
N GLU A 164 -0.15 9.51 -15.98
CA GLU A 164 -1.43 9.48 -16.67
C GLU A 164 -1.30 8.84 -18.06
N ARG A 165 -0.33 9.32 -18.85
CA ARG A 165 -0.06 8.83 -20.21
C ARG A 165 0.27 7.33 -20.25
N THR A 166 1.09 6.86 -19.32
CA THR A 166 1.54 5.45 -19.24
C THR A 166 0.57 4.57 -18.48
N ARG A 167 -0.40 5.17 -17.80
CA ARG A 167 -1.39 4.48 -16.94
C ARG A 167 -0.75 3.62 -15.84
N VAL A 168 0.49 3.92 -15.44
CA VAL A 168 1.13 3.27 -14.30
C VAL A 168 0.49 3.82 -13.02
N PRO A 169 -0.10 2.96 -12.16
CA PRO A 169 -0.79 3.44 -10.97
C PRO A 169 0.16 4.00 -9.92
N THR A 170 -0.34 4.96 -9.15
CA THR A 170 0.38 5.55 -8.02
C THR A 170 -0.40 5.35 -6.73
N VAL A 171 0.20 4.71 -5.73
CA VAL A 171 -0.34 4.69 -4.36
C VAL A 171 0.05 6.00 -3.69
N ILE A 172 -0.96 6.76 -3.27
CA ILE A 172 -0.77 8.04 -2.58
C ILE A 172 -1.25 7.99 -1.13
N HIS A 173 -0.35 8.27 -0.19
CA HIS A 173 -0.73 8.55 1.20
C HIS A 173 -1.04 10.05 1.31
N ALA A 174 -2.30 10.38 1.21
CA ALA A 174 -2.80 11.76 1.22
C ALA A 174 -3.81 12.04 2.34
N GLY A 175 -4.42 11.02 2.95
CA GLY A 175 -5.25 11.20 4.15
C GLY A 175 -4.47 11.80 5.30
N SER A 176 -5.15 12.49 6.21
CA SER A 176 -4.53 13.20 7.34
C SER A 176 -4.17 12.29 8.52
N GLY A 177 -4.52 11.02 8.47
CA GLY A 177 -4.13 10.05 9.51
C GLY A 177 -2.72 9.50 9.33
N PRO A 178 -2.07 9.07 10.44
CA PRO A 178 -2.49 9.20 11.82
C PRO A 178 -2.28 10.60 12.41
N THR A 179 -1.53 11.46 11.73
CA THR A 179 -1.32 12.86 12.11
C THR A 179 -1.38 13.75 10.86
N PRO A 180 -2.06 14.89 10.91
CA PRO A 180 -2.19 15.76 9.73
C PRO A 180 -0.85 16.38 9.33
N GLY A 181 -0.62 16.45 8.03
CA GLY A 181 0.48 17.21 7.41
C GLY A 181 -0.06 18.48 6.73
N ARG A 182 0.83 19.36 6.34
CA ARG A 182 0.49 20.66 5.70
C ARG A 182 -0.33 20.49 4.42
N PHE A 183 -0.06 19.44 3.67
CA PHE A 183 -0.63 19.20 2.33
C PHE A 183 -1.51 17.95 2.26
N THR A 184 -1.80 17.32 3.41
CA THR A 184 -2.71 16.18 3.49
C THR A 184 -4.16 16.60 3.31
N GLY A 185 -5.03 15.63 3.06
CA GLY A 185 -6.45 15.81 2.79
C GLY A 185 -6.83 15.70 1.31
N PRO A 186 -8.12 15.65 1.01
CA PRO A 186 -8.63 15.37 -0.34
C PRO A 186 -8.46 16.55 -1.31
N GLY A 187 -8.38 17.79 -0.82
CA GLY A 187 -8.34 18.99 -1.66
C GLY A 187 -7.17 19.02 -2.66
N PRO A 188 -5.90 18.86 -2.21
CA PRO A 188 -4.76 18.80 -3.11
C PRO A 188 -4.86 17.65 -4.14
N VAL A 189 -5.36 16.47 -3.73
CA VAL A 189 -5.55 15.32 -4.63
C VAL A 189 -6.65 15.60 -5.66
N ALA A 190 -7.76 16.20 -5.25
CA ALA A 190 -8.84 16.58 -6.17
C ALA A 190 -8.36 17.56 -7.24
N GLU A 191 -7.46 18.49 -6.90
CA GLU A 191 -6.89 19.43 -7.86
C GLU A 191 -5.94 18.74 -8.86
N VAL A 192 -5.13 17.76 -8.41
CA VAL A 192 -4.32 16.92 -9.31
C VAL A 192 -5.23 16.15 -10.28
N LEU A 193 -6.28 15.48 -9.76
CA LEU A 193 -7.22 14.73 -10.58
C LEU A 193 -8.03 15.60 -11.55
N ARG A 194 -8.28 16.85 -11.21
CA ARG A 194 -8.94 17.80 -12.13
C ARG A 194 -8.07 18.12 -13.34
N ARG A 195 -6.74 18.13 -13.18
CA ARG A 195 -5.77 18.37 -14.27
C ARG A 195 -5.42 17.09 -15.02
N HIS A 196 -5.46 15.96 -14.32
CA HIS A 196 -5.11 14.63 -14.81
C HIS A 196 -6.25 13.64 -14.55
N PRO A 197 -7.40 13.74 -15.26
CA PRO A 197 -8.61 12.97 -14.96
C PRO A 197 -8.48 11.47 -15.25
N ASP A 198 -7.55 11.06 -16.09
CA ASP A 198 -7.29 9.66 -16.45
C ASP A 198 -6.17 9.00 -15.63
N LEU A 199 -5.60 9.75 -14.65
CA LEU A 199 -4.57 9.25 -13.75
C LEU A 199 -5.09 8.04 -12.95
N ARG A 200 -4.28 6.97 -12.89
CA ARG A 200 -4.56 5.83 -12.02
C ARG A 200 -3.97 6.10 -10.63
N LEU A 201 -4.84 6.35 -9.67
CA LEU A 201 -4.45 6.70 -8.32
C LEU A 201 -5.07 5.72 -7.32
N ILE A 202 -4.27 5.15 -6.43
CA ILE A 202 -4.71 4.30 -5.32
C ILE A 202 -4.54 5.12 -4.05
N VAL A 203 -5.64 5.50 -3.42
CA VAL A 203 -5.61 6.27 -2.17
C VAL A 203 -5.37 5.31 -1.01
N ALA A 204 -4.24 5.48 -0.34
CA ALA A 204 -3.86 4.65 0.80
C ALA A 204 -4.82 4.84 1.99
N HIS A 205 -5.05 3.76 2.76
CA HIS A 205 -5.86 3.77 3.98
C HIS A 205 -7.30 4.28 3.77
N LEU A 206 -7.88 4.11 2.57
CA LEU A 206 -9.16 4.71 2.17
C LEU A 206 -9.19 6.25 2.34
N GLY A 207 -8.02 6.89 2.46
CA GLY A 207 -7.91 8.33 2.73
C GLY A 207 -8.25 8.74 4.15
N MET A 208 -8.12 7.82 5.12
CA MET A 208 -8.39 8.04 6.55
C MET A 208 -7.76 9.34 7.09
N PRO A 209 -8.47 10.19 7.86
CA PRO A 209 -9.87 10.04 8.27
C PRO A 209 -10.91 10.63 7.31
N GLU A 210 -10.50 11.23 6.17
CA GLU A 210 -11.38 11.89 5.21
C GLU A 210 -12.03 10.86 4.26
N TYR A 211 -12.59 9.79 4.82
CA TYR A 211 -13.16 8.65 4.09
C TYR A 211 -14.18 9.07 3.03
N ARG A 212 -15.13 9.95 3.37
CA ARG A 212 -16.24 10.35 2.47
C ARG A 212 -15.73 11.03 1.23
N GLU A 213 -14.86 12.01 1.42
CA GLU A 213 -14.31 12.80 0.33
C GLU A 213 -13.48 11.95 -0.62
N PHE A 214 -12.72 10.97 -0.11
CA PHE A 214 -11.96 10.06 -0.95
C PHE A 214 -12.83 8.99 -1.62
N LEU A 215 -13.91 8.52 -0.99
CA LEU A 215 -14.95 7.70 -1.62
C LEU A 215 -15.62 8.46 -2.77
N ASP A 216 -15.95 9.74 -2.57
CA ASP A 216 -16.51 10.61 -3.60
C ASP A 216 -15.55 10.79 -4.80
N LEU A 217 -14.25 10.94 -4.53
CA LEU A 217 -13.24 10.99 -5.60
C LEU A 217 -13.17 9.66 -6.35
N ALA A 218 -13.21 8.54 -5.67
CA ALA A 218 -13.22 7.23 -6.31
C ALA A 218 -14.51 6.99 -7.13
N ALA A 219 -15.65 7.49 -6.68
CA ALA A 219 -16.90 7.43 -7.44
C ALA A 219 -16.85 8.30 -8.71
N ARG A 220 -16.23 9.48 -8.61
CA ARG A 220 -16.18 10.47 -9.69
C ARG A 220 -15.18 10.15 -10.79
N TYR A 221 -13.97 9.67 -10.42
CA TYR A 221 -12.88 9.44 -11.35
C TYR A 221 -12.68 7.94 -11.62
N PRO A 222 -12.79 7.49 -12.89
CA PRO A 222 -12.66 6.06 -13.23
C PRO A 222 -11.32 5.45 -12.80
N GLY A 223 -10.23 6.22 -12.84
CA GLY A 223 -8.88 5.79 -12.49
C GLY A 223 -8.56 5.81 -10.99
N VAL A 224 -9.48 6.27 -10.12
CA VAL A 224 -9.23 6.34 -8.68
C VAL A 224 -9.69 5.07 -7.99
N TYR A 225 -8.79 4.46 -7.25
CA TYR A 225 -8.93 3.27 -6.41
C TYR A 225 -8.63 3.62 -4.96
N LEU A 226 -8.98 2.74 -4.04
CA LEU A 226 -8.76 2.88 -2.61
C LEU A 226 -8.09 1.61 -2.09
N ASP A 227 -7.10 1.70 -1.19
CA ASP A 227 -6.62 0.51 -0.50
C ASP A 227 -7.12 0.45 0.95
N THR A 228 -7.25 -0.77 1.45
CA THR A 228 -7.80 -1.06 2.78
C THR A 228 -6.78 -1.01 3.90
N THR A 229 -5.57 -0.58 3.61
CA THR A 229 -4.46 -0.59 4.55
C THR A 229 -4.86 -0.03 5.91
N MET A 230 -4.72 -0.85 6.95
CA MET A 230 -5.12 -0.59 8.33
C MET A 230 -6.61 -0.27 8.58
N ALA A 231 -7.36 0.15 7.56
CA ALA A 231 -8.78 0.47 7.70
C ALA A 231 -9.58 -0.72 8.28
N PHE A 232 -10.64 -0.42 9.01
CA PHE A 232 -11.55 -1.39 9.64
C PHE A 232 -10.94 -2.22 10.77
N THR A 233 -9.64 -2.10 11.03
CA THR A 233 -9.00 -2.79 12.16
C THR A 233 -9.36 -2.11 13.47
N ASP A 234 -9.39 -2.88 14.56
CA ASP A 234 -9.66 -2.32 15.89
C ASP A 234 -8.66 -1.22 16.28
N PHE A 235 -7.48 -1.26 15.64
CA PHE A 235 -6.46 -0.23 15.83
C PHE A 235 -6.89 1.10 15.19
N ALA A 236 -7.29 1.09 13.93
CA ALA A 236 -7.69 2.29 13.21
C ALA A 236 -9.07 2.81 13.64
N GLU A 237 -10.05 1.93 13.85
CA GLU A 237 -11.41 2.28 14.25
C GLU A 237 -11.49 3.07 15.57
N ARG A 238 -10.53 2.87 16.48
CA ARG A 238 -10.46 3.67 17.72
C ARG A 238 -9.94 5.08 17.50
N LEU A 239 -9.13 5.30 16.46
CA LEU A 239 -8.55 6.60 16.13
C LEU A 239 -9.44 7.37 15.16
N HIS A 240 -9.86 6.68 14.12
CA HIS A 240 -10.60 7.23 12.99
C HIS A 240 -11.64 6.22 12.52
N PRO A 241 -12.80 6.12 13.20
CA PRO A 241 -13.83 5.14 12.85
C PRO A 241 -14.40 5.41 11.45
N LEU A 242 -14.63 4.33 10.69
CA LEU A 242 -15.32 4.43 9.42
C LEU A 242 -16.76 4.93 9.65
N PRO A 243 -17.22 5.98 8.93
CA PRO A 243 -18.61 6.41 9.01
C PRO A 243 -19.57 5.27 8.66
N ALA A 244 -20.65 5.09 9.44
CA ALA A 244 -21.56 3.96 9.31
C ALA A 244 -22.21 3.85 7.92
N ASP A 245 -22.46 4.98 7.27
CA ASP A 245 -23.04 5.07 5.92
C ASP A 245 -22.01 4.82 4.79
N ALA A 246 -20.70 4.99 5.03
CA ALA A 246 -19.64 4.68 4.06
C ALA A 246 -19.60 3.21 3.63
N ARG A 247 -20.24 2.32 4.40
CA ARG A 247 -20.34 0.90 4.03
C ARG A 247 -21.12 0.68 2.74
N ALA A 248 -22.16 1.48 2.47
CA ALA A 248 -22.92 1.41 1.22
C ALA A 248 -22.06 1.83 0.03
N ASP A 249 -21.25 2.89 0.22
CA ASP A 249 -20.34 3.37 -0.81
C ASP A 249 -19.24 2.35 -1.13
N LEU A 250 -18.70 1.68 -0.09
CA LEU A 250 -17.74 0.58 -0.27
C LEU A 250 -18.33 -0.60 -1.05
N ALA A 251 -19.61 -0.92 -0.82
CA ALA A 251 -20.30 -1.95 -1.60
C ALA A 251 -20.49 -1.53 -3.06
N ALA A 252 -20.86 -0.27 -3.30
CA ALA A 252 -21.02 0.29 -4.65
C ALA A 252 -19.69 0.39 -5.43
N LEU A 253 -18.58 0.62 -4.71
CA LEU A 253 -17.23 0.74 -5.25
C LEU A 253 -16.45 -0.58 -5.21
N ALA A 254 -17.12 -1.73 -5.15
CA ALA A 254 -16.51 -3.05 -4.98
C ALA A 254 -15.33 -3.33 -5.95
N ASP A 255 -15.39 -2.82 -7.18
CA ASP A 255 -14.36 -3.01 -8.21
C ASP A 255 -13.17 -2.01 -8.09
N LYS A 256 -13.21 -1.11 -7.12
CA LYS A 256 -12.20 -0.06 -6.91
C LYS A 256 -11.48 -0.15 -5.58
N VAL A 257 -11.82 -1.12 -4.75
CA VAL A 257 -11.18 -1.35 -3.45
C VAL A 257 -10.13 -2.45 -3.59
N LEU A 258 -8.94 -2.20 -3.08
CA LEU A 258 -7.78 -3.10 -3.15
C LEU A 258 -7.33 -3.45 -1.74
N PHE A 259 -6.78 -4.65 -1.55
CA PHE A 259 -6.23 -5.03 -0.27
C PHE A 259 -4.81 -4.49 -0.09
N GLY A 260 -4.59 -3.79 1.01
CA GLY A 260 -3.29 -3.40 1.54
C GLY A 260 -3.20 -3.72 3.02
N SER A 261 -2.03 -4.08 3.51
CA SER A 261 -1.81 -4.44 4.91
C SER A 261 -1.03 -3.42 5.72
N ASP A 262 -0.09 -2.70 5.12
CA ASP A 262 0.99 -1.93 5.75
C ASP A 262 2.11 -2.80 6.35
N PHE A 263 2.14 -4.10 5.98
CA PHE A 263 3.21 -4.99 6.42
C PHE A 263 4.59 -4.43 6.05
N PRO A 264 5.58 -4.44 6.94
CA PRO A 264 5.62 -5.07 8.27
C PRO A 264 5.23 -4.13 9.41
N ASN A 265 4.83 -2.88 9.15
CA ASN A 265 4.76 -1.80 10.13
C ASN A 265 3.49 -1.83 11.00
N ILE A 266 2.71 -2.88 10.92
CA ILE A 266 1.44 -3.04 11.62
C ILE A 266 1.62 -3.48 13.09
N PRO A 267 0.79 -2.93 14.01
CA PRO A 267 0.82 -3.25 15.44
C PRO A 267 -0.10 -4.42 15.82
N TYR A 268 -0.46 -5.27 14.86
CA TYR A 268 -1.34 -6.41 15.03
C TYR A 268 -0.98 -7.53 14.04
N PRO A 269 -1.42 -8.79 14.26
CA PRO A 269 -1.22 -9.88 13.31
C PRO A 269 -1.86 -9.61 11.94
N TYR A 270 -1.22 -10.01 10.85
CA TYR A 270 -1.70 -9.84 9.46
C TYR A 270 -3.11 -10.37 9.25
N ARG A 271 -3.43 -11.53 9.87
CA ARG A 271 -4.79 -12.13 9.86
C ARG A 271 -5.86 -11.15 10.29
N HIS A 272 -5.53 -10.21 11.22
CA HIS A 272 -6.50 -9.24 11.74
C HIS A 272 -7.01 -8.29 10.65
N ALA A 273 -6.17 -7.92 9.68
CA ALA A 273 -6.61 -7.14 8.52
C ALA A 273 -7.66 -7.90 7.70
N LEU A 274 -7.44 -9.20 7.40
CA LEU A 274 -8.39 -10.03 6.66
C LEU A 274 -9.69 -10.23 7.44
N GLU A 275 -9.60 -10.53 8.74
CA GLU A 275 -10.75 -10.69 9.62
C GLU A 275 -11.59 -9.41 9.69
N SER A 276 -10.93 -8.24 9.65
CA SER A 276 -11.59 -6.94 9.65
C SER A 276 -12.41 -6.71 8.36
N LEU A 277 -11.88 -7.10 7.21
CA LEU A 277 -12.63 -7.08 5.94
C LEU A 277 -13.86 -7.98 5.98
N ILE A 278 -13.71 -9.19 6.51
CA ILE A 278 -14.82 -10.15 6.64
C ILE A 278 -15.92 -9.61 7.58
N ARG A 279 -15.50 -8.98 8.70
CA ARG A 279 -16.43 -8.37 9.67
C ARG A 279 -17.29 -7.25 9.09
N LEU A 280 -16.84 -6.58 8.01
CA LEU A 280 -17.69 -5.61 7.30
C LEU A 280 -18.99 -6.23 6.78
N GLY A 281 -19.01 -7.54 6.52
CA GLY A 281 -20.21 -8.27 6.07
C GLY A 281 -20.72 -7.83 4.70
N LEU A 282 -19.79 -7.43 3.80
CA LEU A 282 -20.09 -7.09 2.39
C LEU A 282 -20.16 -8.33 1.48
N GLY A 283 -19.93 -9.51 2.05
CA GLY A 283 -20.05 -10.79 1.37
C GLY A 283 -18.73 -11.30 0.78
N ASP A 284 -18.71 -12.59 0.45
CA ASP A 284 -17.52 -13.29 -0.03
C ASP A 284 -17.05 -12.78 -1.41
N GLU A 285 -17.99 -12.39 -2.27
CA GLU A 285 -17.66 -11.84 -3.59
C GLU A 285 -16.89 -10.50 -3.49
N TRP A 286 -17.33 -9.62 -2.59
CA TRP A 286 -16.61 -8.38 -2.28
C TRP A 286 -15.21 -8.69 -1.75
N CYS A 287 -15.09 -9.65 -0.83
CA CYS A 287 -13.77 -10.06 -0.30
C CYS A 287 -12.85 -10.61 -1.41
N ARG A 288 -13.37 -11.44 -2.35
CA ARG A 288 -12.59 -11.95 -3.48
C ARG A 288 -12.07 -10.81 -4.36
N LYS A 289 -12.92 -9.84 -4.69
CA LYS A 289 -12.51 -8.66 -5.47
C LYS A 289 -11.39 -7.90 -4.78
N VAL A 290 -11.57 -7.57 -3.51
CA VAL A 290 -10.62 -6.77 -2.74
C VAL A 290 -9.29 -7.49 -2.54
N LEU A 291 -9.31 -8.76 -2.14
CA LEU A 291 -8.10 -9.51 -1.82
C LEU A 291 -7.29 -9.94 -3.05
N TYR A 292 -7.92 -9.99 -4.23
CA TYR A 292 -7.24 -10.55 -5.40
C TYR A 292 -7.65 -9.91 -6.72
N HIS A 293 -8.92 -10.02 -7.14
CA HIS A 293 -9.31 -9.79 -8.53
C HIS A 293 -9.08 -8.34 -9.00
N ASN A 294 -9.37 -7.36 -8.16
CA ASN A 294 -9.21 -5.95 -8.52
C ASN A 294 -7.73 -5.59 -8.78
N ALA A 295 -6.83 -6.08 -7.92
CA ALA A 295 -5.40 -5.85 -8.08
C ALA A 295 -4.86 -6.58 -9.31
N VAL A 296 -5.29 -7.83 -9.56
CA VAL A 296 -4.94 -8.58 -10.77
C VAL A 296 -5.35 -7.80 -12.02
N ALA A 297 -6.57 -7.28 -12.07
CA ALA A 297 -7.06 -6.49 -13.21
C ALA A 297 -6.30 -5.16 -13.37
N LEU A 298 -6.06 -4.45 -12.25
CA LEU A 298 -5.37 -3.16 -12.28
C LEU A 298 -3.92 -3.27 -12.76
N PHE A 299 -3.19 -4.26 -12.24
CA PHE A 299 -1.77 -4.45 -12.56
C PHE A 299 -1.55 -5.38 -13.76
N GLY A 300 -2.59 -5.95 -14.36
CA GLY A 300 -2.47 -6.90 -15.47
C GLY A 300 -1.60 -8.11 -15.06
N LEU A 301 -1.90 -8.71 -13.92
CA LEU A 301 -1.22 -9.92 -13.47
C LEU A 301 -1.87 -11.12 -14.17
N ASP A 302 -1.05 -12.08 -14.59
CA ASP A 302 -1.57 -13.32 -15.15
C ASP A 302 -2.35 -14.06 -14.05
N HIS A 303 -3.52 -14.56 -14.39
CA HIS A 303 -4.29 -15.45 -13.53
C HIS A 303 -3.48 -16.73 -13.37
N GLY A 304 -2.69 -16.82 -12.29
CA GLY A 304 -1.64 -17.80 -12.07
C GLY A 304 -2.01 -19.21 -12.55
N ASN A 305 -1.30 -19.67 -13.55
CA ASN A 305 -1.01 -21.08 -13.68
C ASN A 305 0.16 -21.36 -12.72
N PRO A 306 0.00 -22.17 -11.67
CA PRO A 306 1.08 -22.48 -10.72
C PRO A 306 2.31 -23.13 -11.34
N GLU A 307 2.27 -23.50 -12.61
CA GLU A 307 3.34 -24.20 -13.33
C GLU A 307 4.46 -23.31 -13.86
N THR A 308 4.31 -21.96 -13.87
CA THR A 308 5.36 -21.06 -14.39
C THR A 308 6.44 -20.67 -13.39
N LEU A 309 6.37 -21.11 -12.14
CA LEU A 309 7.40 -20.87 -11.12
C LEU A 309 8.39 -22.02 -10.89
N SER A 310 8.26 -23.16 -11.62
CA SER A 310 9.10 -24.33 -11.40
C SER A 310 10.24 -24.53 -12.41
N ASP A 311 10.33 -23.75 -13.48
CA ASP A 311 11.32 -23.99 -14.56
C ASP A 311 12.62 -23.18 -14.43
N ALA A 312 12.88 -22.52 -13.32
CA ALA A 312 14.13 -21.77 -13.10
C ALA A 312 15.24 -22.58 -12.40
N ASP A 313 14.99 -23.83 -12.02
CA ASP A 313 15.97 -24.66 -11.28
C ASP A 313 16.63 -25.78 -12.11
N HIS A 314 16.48 -25.80 -13.42
CA HIS A 314 17.17 -26.76 -14.28
C HIS A 314 17.72 -26.12 -15.58
N ALA A 315 18.73 -25.24 -15.44
CA ALA A 315 19.67 -24.94 -16.52
C ALA A 315 21.03 -24.50 -15.98
#